data_345caee46766df284d8834bf7ba03c94
#
_entry.id   345caee46766df284d8834bf7ba03c94
#
_cell.length_a   1.000
_cell.length_b   1.000
_cell.length_c   1.000
_cell.angle_alpha   90.00
_cell.angle_beta   90.00
_cell.angle_gamma   90.00
#
_symmetry.space_group_name_H-M   'P 1'
#
loop_
_entity.id
_entity.type
_entity.pdbx_description
1 polymer ?
#
loop_
_entity_poly.entity_id
_entity_poly.type
_entity_poly.pdbx_seq_one_letter_code
_entity_poly.pdbx_strand_id
1 'polypeptide(L)'
;MKKITLFNFLLALNLYSFSQDTTAVVKHSAPIIFSGSVDVYYRYNFNNPKIAPFNSITSFTQSSNSFELGMASIKAEHSFGKVSATVDLGFGKRAEEFAYNDGNTRFAIKQLYVSYAPSAIIKFTLGTWATHIGYELVDPFLNRNYSMSYMFTKGPFTHTGLKADISLGGKSALMVGISNPIDYRTAPAAPKTFIAQFSTGSKNDKLKAYFNFVGGKQSNFKKITQGDIVATYAVNSKFSLGINGTLQSTKSDVDSSGKFTSANWKGIALYLNFDPVNWFGLTIRGEYINDKNQVLGLKNIFAPTVSANFKIDNLTIIPEFRFDKAGNSIFYKNINETTNSTGSFILAAVYRF
;
A
#
# COMPACT_ATOMS: atom_id res chain seq x y z
N MET A 1 35.11 2.25 -17.57
CA MET A 1 33.89 1.44 -17.73
C MET A 1 33.01 1.72 -16.52
N LYS A 2 32.01 2.59 -16.65
CA LYS A 2 31.11 2.99 -15.53
C LYS A 2 29.89 2.07 -15.56
N LYS A 3 29.76 1.19 -14.57
CA LYS A 3 28.53 0.43 -14.35
C LYS A 3 27.55 1.36 -13.66
N ILE A 4 26.54 1.81 -14.40
CA ILE A 4 25.39 2.54 -13.85
C ILE A 4 24.43 1.48 -13.33
N THR A 5 24.38 1.30 -12.01
CA THR A 5 23.37 0.48 -11.37
C THR A 5 22.12 1.33 -11.23
N LEU A 6 21.18 1.17 -12.14
CA LEU A 6 19.87 1.81 -12.10
C LEU A 6 19.03 1.14 -11.00
N PHE A 7 18.80 1.83 -9.91
CA PHE A 7 17.93 1.37 -8.83
C PHE A 7 16.47 1.55 -9.29
N ASN A 8 15.91 0.47 -9.83
CA ASN A 8 14.53 0.42 -10.31
C ASN A 8 13.56 0.32 -9.12
N PHE A 9 12.87 1.42 -8.84
CA PHE A 9 11.64 1.43 -8.07
C PHE A 9 10.53 0.87 -9.00
N LEU A 10 10.40 -0.44 -9.02
CA LEU A 10 9.42 -1.15 -9.83
C LEU A 10 8.13 -1.32 -9.05
N LEU A 11 7.20 -0.37 -9.23
CA LEU A 11 5.81 -0.77 -9.33
C LEU A 11 5.74 -1.57 -10.63
N ALA A 12 5.65 -2.90 -10.51
CA ALA A 12 5.85 -3.80 -11.64
C ALA A 12 4.66 -3.76 -12.60
N LEU A 13 4.72 -2.85 -13.56
CA LEU A 13 4.14 -3.09 -14.88
C LEU A 13 5.25 -3.75 -15.72
N ASN A 14 5.38 -5.08 -15.60
CA ASN A 14 6.21 -5.83 -16.53
C ASN A 14 5.57 -5.79 -17.92
N LEU A 15 5.93 -4.79 -18.73
CA LEU A 15 5.72 -4.82 -20.16
C LEU A 15 6.79 -5.76 -20.74
N TYR A 16 6.42 -7.01 -20.97
CA TYR A 16 7.27 -7.93 -21.72
C TYR A 16 7.27 -7.50 -23.21
N SER A 17 8.41 -7.07 -23.70
CA SER A 17 8.66 -6.96 -25.14
C SER A 17 8.81 -8.37 -25.70
N PHE A 18 7.90 -8.80 -26.57
CA PHE A 18 8.06 -10.04 -27.32
C PHE A 18 8.83 -9.73 -28.61
N SER A 19 10.05 -10.27 -28.71
CA SER A 19 10.75 -10.43 -29.98
C SER A 19 10.11 -11.60 -30.74
N GLN A 20 9.67 -11.40 -31.96
CA GLN A 20 9.26 -12.47 -32.86
C GLN A 20 10.50 -13.17 -33.39
N ASP A 21 10.74 -14.40 -32.96
CA ASP A 21 11.67 -15.29 -33.62
C ASP A 21 10.91 -16.54 -34.10
N THR A 22 10.89 -16.71 -35.43
CA THR A 22 10.14 -17.76 -36.15
C THR A 22 11.00 -19.01 -36.33
N THR A 23 11.47 -19.60 -35.26
CA THR A 23 11.97 -20.97 -35.27
C THR A 23 11.13 -21.79 -34.30
N ALA A 24 10.74 -23.01 -34.71
CA ALA A 24 9.98 -23.94 -33.86
C ALA A 24 10.82 -24.33 -32.62
N VAL A 25 10.89 -23.41 -31.66
CA VAL A 25 11.57 -23.60 -30.39
C VAL A 25 10.63 -24.44 -29.53
N VAL A 26 11.13 -25.55 -29.03
CA VAL A 26 10.58 -26.23 -27.86
C VAL A 26 10.33 -25.16 -26.80
N LYS A 27 9.06 -24.84 -26.54
CA LYS A 27 8.69 -23.83 -25.53
C LYS A 27 9.12 -24.36 -24.17
N HIS A 28 10.34 -24.05 -23.77
CA HIS A 28 10.73 -24.23 -22.37
C HIS A 28 9.86 -23.29 -21.52
N SER A 29 9.18 -23.87 -20.53
CA SER A 29 8.49 -23.09 -19.49
C SER A 29 9.51 -22.14 -18.87
N ALA A 30 9.16 -20.86 -18.74
CA ALA A 30 9.98 -19.92 -17.98
C ALA A 30 10.14 -20.43 -16.53
N PRO A 31 11.29 -20.21 -15.88
CA PRO A 31 11.47 -20.63 -14.50
C PRO A 31 10.48 -19.89 -13.58
N ILE A 32 10.08 -20.54 -12.50
CA ILE A 32 9.36 -19.86 -11.41
C ILE A 32 10.34 -18.90 -10.74
N ILE A 33 9.94 -17.64 -10.61
CA ILE A 33 10.70 -16.60 -9.92
C ILE A 33 10.22 -16.56 -8.48
N PHE A 34 11.13 -16.80 -7.53
CA PHE A 34 10.89 -16.64 -6.12
C PHE A 34 11.50 -15.32 -5.62
N SER A 35 10.78 -14.64 -4.75
CA SER A 35 11.25 -13.47 -4.01
C SER A 35 10.58 -13.45 -2.64
N GLY A 36 11.13 -12.67 -1.71
CA GLY A 36 10.51 -12.58 -0.40
C GLY A 36 11.18 -11.53 0.49
N SER A 37 10.66 -11.42 1.70
CA SER A 37 11.21 -10.54 2.71
C SER A 37 10.90 -11.03 4.12
N VAL A 38 11.69 -10.56 5.07
CA VAL A 38 11.41 -10.66 6.50
C VAL A 38 11.64 -9.30 7.14
N ASP A 39 10.80 -8.93 8.10
CA ASP A 39 10.98 -7.72 8.87
C ASP A 39 10.66 -7.92 10.35
N VAL A 40 11.43 -7.24 11.17
CA VAL A 40 11.27 -7.18 12.62
C VAL A 40 11.45 -5.75 13.08
N TYR A 41 10.85 -5.37 14.19
CA TYR A 41 10.99 -4.01 14.69
C TYR A 41 10.88 -3.94 16.21
N TYR A 42 11.43 -2.87 16.77
CA TYR A 42 11.15 -2.40 18.13
C TYR A 42 10.44 -1.05 18.02
N ARG A 43 9.39 -0.86 18.83
CA ARG A 43 8.71 0.43 18.94
C ARG A 43 8.63 0.89 20.38
N TYR A 44 8.86 2.19 20.59
CA TYR A 44 8.65 2.87 21.87
C TYR A 44 7.76 4.09 21.66
N ASN A 45 6.74 4.25 22.51
CA ASN A 45 5.88 5.44 22.53
C ASN A 45 6.19 6.30 23.75
N PHE A 46 6.50 7.56 23.52
CA PHE A 46 6.97 8.49 24.57
C PHE A 46 5.89 8.86 25.60
N ASN A 47 4.61 8.67 25.29
CA ASN A 47 3.51 8.87 26.23
C ASN A 47 3.33 7.70 27.21
N ASN A 48 4.10 6.60 27.05
CA ASN A 48 4.05 5.39 27.86
C ASN A 48 2.63 4.79 28.05
N PRO A 49 1.84 4.64 26.96
CA PRO A 49 0.49 4.08 27.04
C PRO A 49 0.53 2.64 27.55
N LYS A 50 -0.47 2.25 28.33
CA LYS A 50 -0.60 0.89 28.89
C LYS A 50 -1.73 0.09 28.25
N ILE A 51 -2.49 0.71 27.35
CA ILE A 51 -3.67 0.12 26.70
C ILE A 51 -3.41 0.05 25.20
N ALA A 52 -3.69 -1.12 24.59
CA ALA A 52 -3.68 -1.28 23.15
C ALA A 52 -4.66 -0.29 22.46
N PRO A 53 -4.33 0.22 21.29
CA PRO A 53 -3.20 -0.09 20.42
C PRO A 53 -1.91 0.71 20.74
N PHE A 54 -1.66 1.09 21.99
CA PHE A 54 -0.43 1.75 22.46
C PHE A 54 -0.10 3.04 21.68
N ASN A 55 -1.15 3.86 21.41
CA ASN A 55 -1.08 5.09 20.59
C ASN A 55 -0.59 4.87 19.16
N SER A 56 -0.65 3.63 18.64
CA SER A 56 -0.45 3.34 17.23
C SER A 56 -1.77 3.05 16.56
N ILE A 57 -2.44 4.07 16.06
CA ILE A 57 -3.75 3.95 15.39
C ILE A 57 -3.60 3.86 13.87
N THR A 58 -2.39 3.63 13.39
CA THR A 58 -2.07 3.18 12.03
C THR A 58 -1.72 1.70 12.04
N SER A 59 -1.80 1.05 10.88
CA SER A 59 -1.61 -0.39 10.73
C SER A 59 -0.16 -0.84 10.99
N PHE A 60 0.00 -2.07 11.45
CA PHE A 60 1.21 -2.90 11.47
C PHE A 60 2.22 -2.58 12.56
N THR A 61 2.05 -1.53 13.37
CA THR A 61 3.02 -1.13 14.40
C THR A 61 2.37 -0.90 15.77
N GLN A 62 1.35 -1.67 16.09
CA GLN A 62 0.52 -1.52 17.29
C GLN A 62 1.17 -2.15 18.53
N SER A 63 2.31 -1.59 18.95
CA SER A 63 3.06 -2.04 20.12
C SER A 63 3.69 -0.84 20.86
N SER A 64 4.24 -1.06 22.05
CA SER A 64 5.10 -0.11 22.75
C SER A 64 6.03 -0.83 23.70
N ASN A 65 7.31 -0.44 23.71
CA ASN A 65 8.38 -1.05 24.50
C ASN A 65 8.47 -2.56 24.27
N SER A 66 8.41 -2.96 22.99
CA SER A 66 8.39 -4.36 22.61
C SER A 66 9.14 -4.59 21.29
N PHE A 67 9.84 -5.72 21.19
CA PHE A 67 10.37 -6.27 19.96
C PHE A 67 9.30 -7.11 19.30
N GLU A 68 9.03 -6.85 18.02
CA GLU A 68 7.93 -7.42 17.29
C GLU A 68 8.37 -8.09 16.00
N LEU A 69 7.67 -9.16 15.65
CA LEU A 69 7.73 -9.77 14.33
C LEU A 69 6.77 -9.02 13.41
N GLY A 70 7.28 -8.42 12.34
CA GLY A 70 6.47 -7.76 11.33
C GLY A 70 5.80 -8.79 10.40
N MET A 71 6.54 -9.20 9.36
CA MET A 71 6.07 -10.18 8.39
C MET A 71 7.23 -10.97 7.80
N ALA A 72 7.03 -12.27 7.61
CA ALA A 72 7.79 -13.07 6.66
C ALA A 72 6.93 -13.27 5.41
N SER A 73 7.45 -12.95 4.21
CA SER A 73 6.72 -13.13 2.96
C SER A 73 7.51 -13.92 1.93
N ILE A 74 6.78 -14.68 1.12
CA ILE A 74 7.30 -15.43 -0.02
C ILE A 74 6.36 -15.23 -1.21
N LYS A 75 6.92 -14.85 -2.35
CA LYS A 75 6.21 -14.64 -3.61
C LYS A 75 6.77 -15.56 -4.67
N ALA A 76 5.89 -16.28 -5.36
CA ALA A 76 6.20 -17.09 -6.53
C ALA A 76 5.45 -16.52 -7.75
N GLU A 77 6.18 -16.29 -8.84
CA GLU A 77 5.63 -15.79 -10.11
C GLU A 77 6.04 -16.70 -11.24
N HIS A 78 5.09 -17.06 -12.09
CA HIS A 78 5.33 -17.87 -13.27
C HIS A 78 4.57 -17.34 -14.47
N SER A 79 5.23 -17.36 -15.64
CA SER A 79 4.62 -16.97 -16.91
C SER A 79 4.87 -18.02 -17.98
N PHE A 80 3.85 -18.39 -18.72
CA PHE A 80 3.95 -19.29 -19.86
C PHE A 80 3.06 -18.82 -21.00
N GLY A 81 3.69 -18.43 -22.12
CA GLY A 81 3.00 -17.85 -23.26
C GLY A 81 2.24 -16.58 -22.90
N LYS A 82 0.91 -16.62 -23.02
CA LYS A 82 0.01 -15.50 -22.72
C LYS A 82 -0.58 -15.53 -21.29
N VAL A 83 -0.22 -16.52 -20.49
CA VAL A 83 -0.78 -16.74 -19.15
C VAL A 83 0.31 -16.55 -18.10
N SER A 84 -0.05 -15.96 -16.96
CA SER A 84 0.81 -15.90 -15.80
C SER A 84 0.02 -16.14 -14.52
N ALA A 85 0.70 -16.57 -13.47
CA ALA A 85 0.15 -16.73 -12.15
C ALA A 85 1.09 -16.14 -11.10
N THR A 86 0.51 -15.58 -10.05
CA THR A 86 1.22 -15.05 -8.88
C THR A 86 0.61 -15.61 -7.62
N VAL A 87 1.47 -16.13 -6.75
CA VAL A 87 1.15 -16.52 -5.37
C VAL A 87 2.07 -15.71 -4.47
N ASP A 88 1.50 -14.91 -3.59
CA ASP A 88 2.23 -14.07 -2.63
C ASP A 88 1.66 -14.33 -1.23
N LEU A 89 2.48 -14.93 -0.38
CA LEU A 89 2.13 -15.34 0.97
C LEU A 89 2.86 -14.48 1.99
N GLY A 90 2.18 -14.18 3.09
CA GLY A 90 2.75 -13.45 4.22
C GLY A 90 2.32 -14.06 5.54
N PHE A 91 3.21 -14.08 6.51
CA PHE A 91 2.99 -14.61 7.85
C PHE A 91 3.48 -13.60 8.89
N GLY A 92 2.75 -13.44 9.97
CA GLY A 92 3.04 -12.49 11.04
C GLY A 92 1.99 -11.38 11.15
N LYS A 93 2.20 -10.47 12.11
CA LYS A 93 1.22 -9.45 12.50
C LYS A 93 0.79 -8.56 11.34
N ARG A 94 1.74 -8.16 10.48
CA ARG A 94 1.45 -7.32 9.31
C ARG A 94 0.56 -8.04 8.29
N ALA A 95 0.81 -9.33 8.03
CA ALA A 95 -0.01 -10.12 7.13
C ALA A 95 -1.42 -10.35 7.69
N GLU A 96 -1.53 -10.62 8.99
CA GLU A 96 -2.82 -10.76 9.69
C GLU A 96 -3.65 -9.48 9.60
N GLU A 97 -3.08 -8.33 9.89
CA GLU A 97 -3.79 -7.05 9.77
C GLU A 97 -4.12 -6.69 8.32
N PHE A 98 -3.27 -7.05 7.36
CA PHE A 98 -3.54 -6.84 5.93
C PHE A 98 -4.73 -7.68 5.43
N ALA A 99 -5.00 -8.80 6.08
CA ALA A 99 -6.08 -9.73 5.75
C ALA A 99 -7.23 -9.74 6.78
N TYR A 100 -7.45 -8.64 7.46
CA TYR A 100 -8.30 -8.52 8.67
C TYR A 100 -9.76 -9.00 8.51
N ASN A 101 -10.29 -9.09 7.29
CA ASN A 101 -11.62 -9.64 6.99
C ASN A 101 -11.62 -11.15 6.72
N ASP A 102 -10.48 -11.79 6.80
CA ASP A 102 -10.32 -13.22 6.54
C ASP A 102 -10.09 -14.01 7.85
N GLY A 103 -10.14 -15.33 7.74
CA GLY A 103 -9.87 -16.24 8.84
C GLY A 103 -9.10 -17.47 8.38
N ASN A 104 -8.57 -18.23 9.32
CA ASN A 104 -7.79 -19.45 9.10
C ASN A 104 -6.58 -19.19 8.16
N THR A 105 -6.31 -20.11 7.25
CA THR A 105 -5.16 -20.03 6.32
C THR A 105 -5.24 -18.87 5.32
N ARG A 106 -6.41 -18.26 5.13
CA ARG A 106 -6.55 -17.09 4.24
C ARG A 106 -5.80 -15.86 4.73
N PHE A 107 -5.48 -15.73 6.00
CA PHE A 107 -4.58 -14.68 6.51
C PHE A 107 -3.24 -14.63 5.79
N ALA A 108 -2.71 -15.79 5.39
CA ALA A 108 -1.42 -15.88 4.75
C ALA A 108 -1.43 -15.38 3.30
N ILE A 109 -2.59 -15.28 2.66
CA ILE A 109 -2.66 -14.87 1.26
C ILE A 109 -2.58 -13.35 1.16
N LYS A 110 -1.47 -12.81 0.69
CA LYS A 110 -1.35 -11.40 0.32
C LYS A 110 -1.94 -11.17 -1.07
N GLN A 111 -1.49 -11.96 -2.06
CA GLN A 111 -1.99 -11.92 -3.42
C GLN A 111 -2.08 -13.34 -3.99
N LEU A 112 -3.13 -13.59 -4.76
CA LEU A 112 -3.35 -14.85 -5.48
C LEU A 112 -4.15 -14.56 -6.72
N TYR A 113 -3.53 -14.58 -7.90
CA TYR A 113 -4.22 -14.28 -9.15
C TYR A 113 -3.61 -14.98 -10.35
N VAL A 114 -4.45 -15.13 -11.39
CA VAL A 114 -4.06 -15.57 -12.72
C VAL A 114 -4.30 -14.42 -13.70
N SER A 115 -3.40 -14.24 -14.66
CA SER A 115 -3.54 -13.23 -15.70
C SER A 115 -3.49 -13.87 -17.10
N TYR A 116 -4.23 -13.27 -18.03
CA TYR A 116 -4.23 -13.62 -19.45
C TYR A 116 -4.04 -12.36 -20.30
N ALA A 117 -2.98 -12.33 -21.10
CA ALA A 117 -2.64 -11.25 -22.02
C ALA A 117 -2.84 -11.73 -23.48
N PRO A 118 -4.02 -11.58 -24.09
CA PRO A 118 -4.25 -11.95 -25.48
C PRO A 118 -3.36 -11.18 -26.45
N SER A 119 -2.99 -9.95 -26.09
CA SER A 119 -2.10 -9.08 -26.85
C SER A 119 -1.22 -8.23 -25.92
N ALA A 120 -0.28 -7.46 -26.47
CA ALA A 120 0.53 -6.50 -25.73
C ALA A 120 -0.28 -5.27 -25.22
N ILE A 121 -1.50 -5.08 -25.71
CA ILE A 121 -2.33 -3.93 -25.37
C ILE A 121 -3.20 -4.19 -24.14
N ILE A 122 -3.69 -5.42 -23.96
CA ILE A 122 -4.64 -5.73 -22.90
C ILE A 122 -4.23 -6.97 -22.11
N LYS A 123 -4.37 -6.90 -20.78
CA LYS A 123 -4.18 -8.00 -19.84
C LYS A 123 -5.36 -8.07 -18.88
N PHE A 124 -5.98 -9.24 -18.80
CA PHE A 124 -7.01 -9.55 -17.81
C PHE A 124 -6.38 -10.22 -16.60
N THR A 125 -6.86 -9.89 -15.39
CA THR A 125 -6.41 -10.51 -14.15
C THR A 125 -7.61 -10.88 -13.30
N LEU A 126 -7.66 -12.13 -12.83
CA LEU A 126 -8.70 -12.68 -11.95
C LEU A 126 -8.05 -13.20 -10.68
N GLY A 127 -8.56 -12.80 -9.52
CA GLY A 127 -8.09 -13.23 -8.21
C GLY A 127 -8.02 -12.08 -7.20
N THR A 128 -7.07 -12.16 -6.27
CA THR A 128 -6.81 -11.15 -5.23
C THR A 128 -5.48 -10.47 -5.46
N TRP A 129 -5.45 -9.15 -5.43
CA TRP A 129 -4.23 -8.33 -5.56
C TRP A 129 -4.23 -7.17 -4.58
N ALA A 130 -3.04 -6.63 -4.27
CA ALA A 130 -2.88 -5.44 -3.45
C ALA A 130 -3.54 -4.22 -4.11
N THR A 131 -4.06 -3.31 -3.31
CA THR A 131 -4.78 -2.13 -3.80
C THR A 131 -3.95 -1.28 -4.77
N HIS A 132 -4.64 -0.57 -5.65
CA HIS A 132 -4.08 0.48 -6.50
C HIS A 132 -4.24 1.89 -5.88
N ILE A 133 -4.87 1.98 -4.71
CA ILE A 133 -5.12 3.23 -3.99
C ILE A 133 -3.95 3.55 -3.06
N GLY A 134 -3.45 4.78 -3.13
CA GLY A 134 -2.43 5.26 -2.21
C GLY A 134 -0.99 5.10 -2.71
N TYR A 135 -0.07 5.69 -1.95
CA TYR A 135 1.36 5.76 -2.24
C TYR A 135 2.15 4.60 -1.61
N GLU A 136 1.77 4.20 -0.39
CA GLU A 136 2.46 3.19 0.40
C GLU A 136 1.97 1.78 0.07
N LEU A 137 2.81 0.77 0.35
CA LEU A 137 2.57 -0.64 0.04
C LEU A 137 2.68 -1.48 1.32
N VAL A 138 2.05 -2.67 1.33
CA VAL A 138 2.10 -3.58 2.49
C VAL A 138 3.51 -4.07 2.79
N ASP A 139 4.31 -4.33 1.77
CA ASP A 139 5.68 -4.83 1.93
C ASP A 139 6.62 -3.72 2.39
N PRO A 140 7.26 -3.85 3.58
CA PRO A 140 8.04 -2.77 4.16
C PRO A 140 9.29 -2.41 3.35
N PHE A 141 9.87 -3.36 2.60
CA PHE A 141 11.03 -3.10 1.73
C PHE A 141 10.69 -2.23 0.51
N LEU A 142 9.41 -2.00 0.21
CA LEU A 142 8.93 -1.11 -0.85
C LEU A 142 8.63 0.31 -0.34
N ASN A 143 8.62 0.50 0.96
CA ASN A 143 8.41 1.79 1.61
C ASN A 143 9.72 2.35 2.16
N ARG A 144 9.79 3.65 2.30
CA ARG A 144 10.93 4.36 2.92
C ARG A 144 10.68 4.70 4.39
N ASN A 145 9.42 4.87 4.77
CA ASN A 145 8.98 4.89 6.15
C ASN A 145 8.53 3.47 6.55
N TYR A 146 8.86 3.06 7.78
CA TYR A 146 8.43 1.74 8.27
C TYR A 146 6.98 1.77 8.79
N SER A 147 6.59 2.82 9.50
CA SER A 147 5.20 3.01 9.92
C SER A 147 4.34 3.53 8.77
N MET A 148 3.09 3.07 8.72
CA MET A 148 2.15 3.44 7.67
C MET A 148 1.54 4.82 7.93
N SER A 149 1.17 5.50 6.85
CA SER A 149 0.33 6.70 6.90
C SER A 149 -1.08 6.36 7.35
N TYR A 150 -1.82 7.35 7.81
CA TYR A 150 -3.26 7.22 8.07
C TYR A 150 -4.04 6.97 6.78
N MET A 151 -3.64 7.60 5.67
CA MET A 151 -4.29 7.40 4.38
C MET A 151 -4.17 5.95 3.90
N PHE A 152 -3.00 5.30 4.07
CA PHE A 152 -2.86 3.88 3.80
C PHE A 152 -3.76 3.05 4.72
N THR A 153 -3.70 3.28 6.03
CA THR A 153 -4.47 2.54 7.05
C THR A 153 -5.99 2.65 6.86
N LYS A 154 -6.47 3.78 6.39
CA LYS A 154 -7.92 4.06 6.22
C LYS A 154 -8.40 3.86 4.78
N GLY A 155 -7.48 3.56 3.85
CA GLY A 155 -7.78 3.13 2.49
C GLY A 155 -8.00 1.62 2.37
N PRO A 156 -8.32 1.15 1.16
CA PRO A 156 -8.38 -0.29 0.88
C PRO A 156 -6.98 -0.92 0.90
N PHE A 157 -6.88 -2.18 1.33
CA PHE A 157 -5.66 -2.98 1.29
C PHE A 157 -5.62 -3.90 0.07
N THR A 158 -6.77 -4.52 -0.26
CA THR A 158 -6.86 -5.53 -1.31
C THR A 158 -8.12 -5.39 -2.14
N HIS A 159 -8.06 -5.93 -3.35
CA HIS A 159 -9.23 -6.15 -4.20
C HIS A 159 -9.25 -7.60 -4.67
N THR A 160 -10.42 -8.23 -4.64
CA THR A 160 -10.64 -9.57 -5.20
C THR A 160 -11.70 -9.48 -6.28
N GLY A 161 -11.35 -9.82 -7.51
CA GLY A 161 -12.26 -9.65 -8.63
C GLY A 161 -11.61 -9.88 -9.99
N LEU A 162 -12.14 -9.19 -10.99
CA LEU A 162 -11.63 -9.18 -12.37
C LEU A 162 -11.28 -7.76 -12.78
N LYS A 163 -10.10 -7.58 -13.35
CA LYS A 163 -9.66 -6.31 -13.94
C LYS A 163 -9.03 -6.50 -15.32
N ALA A 164 -9.07 -5.44 -16.11
CA ALA A 164 -8.33 -5.30 -17.35
C ALA A 164 -7.33 -4.15 -17.22
N ASP A 165 -6.07 -4.40 -17.53
CA ASP A 165 -5.00 -3.42 -17.70
C ASP A 165 -4.83 -3.17 -19.20
N ILE A 166 -4.97 -1.90 -19.64
CA ILE A 166 -5.00 -1.49 -21.05
C ILE A 166 -3.88 -0.48 -21.30
N SER A 167 -2.92 -0.82 -22.17
CA SER A 167 -1.90 0.12 -22.63
C SER A 167 -2.52 1.14 -23.60
N LEU A 168 -2.32 2.42 -23.32
CA LEU A 168 -2.78 3.53 -24.18
C LEU A 168 -1.65 4.09 -25.05
N GLY A 169 -0.49 3.43 -25.00
CA GLY A 169 0.71 3.89 -25.68
C GLY A 169 1.56 4.85 -24.83
N GLY A 170 2.84 4.99 -25.20
CA GLY A 170 3.82 5.77 -24.44
C GLY A 170 3.98 5.28 -23.01
N LYS A 171 3.77 6.18 -22.03
CA LYS A 171 3.82 5.87 -20.60
C LYS A 171 2.42 5.83 -19.95
N SER A 172 1.36 5.77 -20.77
CA SER A 172 -0.02 5.84 -20.27
C SER A 172 -0.70 4.49 -20.31
N ALA A 173 -1.45 4.18 -19.26
CA ALA A 173 -2.28 2.98 -19.17
C ALA A 173 -3.57 3.26 -18.42
N LEU A 174 -4.60 2.46 -18.67
CA LEU A 174 -5.88 2.44 -18.00
C LEU A 174 -6.12 1.06 -17.39
N MET A 175 -6.43 1.00 -16.11
CA MET A 175 -6.96 -0.20 -15.46
C MET A 175 -8.43 0.06 -15.11
N VAL A 176 -9.29 -0.91 -15.45
CA VAL A 176 -10.70 -0.93 -15.03
C VAL A 176 -11.09 -2.32 -14.55
N GLY A 177 -11.97 -2.38 -13.58
CA GLY A 177 -12.39 -3.67 -13.05
C GLY A 177 -13.58 -3.63 -12.10
N ILE A 178 -14.00 -4.81 -11.72
CA ILE A 178 -15.02 -5.04 -10.69
C ILE A 178 -14.46 -5.98 -9.64
N SER A 179 -14.75 -5.70 -8.38
CA SER A 179 -14.28 -6.50 -7.24
C SER A 179 -15.40 -6.78 -6.26
N ASN A 180 -15.15 -7.69 -5.35
CA ASN A 180 -15.90 -7.79 -4.11
C ASN A 180 -15.87 -6.45 -3.34
N PRO A 181 -16.63 -6.26 -2.28
CA PRO A 181 -16.44 -5.16 -1.36
C PRO A 181 -14.98 -5.06 -0.92
N ILE A 182 -14.55 -3.85 -0.59
CA ILE A 182 -13.16 -3.52 -0.22
C ILE A 182 -12.68 -4.50 0.87
N ASP A 183 -11.50 -5.10 0.66
CA ASP A 183 -10.82 -6.00 1.59
C ASP A 183 -11.53 -7.33 1.89
N TYR A 184 -12.52 -7.72 1.05
CA TYR A 184 -13.17 -9.02 1.16
C TYR A 184 -12.72 -9.99 0.06
N ARG A 185 -11.99 -11.04 0.43
CA ARG A 185 -11.63 -12.13 -0.50
C ARG A 185 -12.80 -13.04 -0.81
N THR A 186 -13.65 -13.27 0.17
CA THR A 186 -14.88 -14.05 0.03
C THR A 186 -16.08 -13.19 0.40
N ALA A 187 -17.01 -12.98 -0.54
CA ALA A 187 -18.19 -12.15 -0.34
C ALA A 187 -19.37 -12.69 -1.17
N PRO A 188 -19.95 -13.87 -0.76
CA PRO A 188 -21.11 -14.44 -1.45
C PRO A 188 -22.31 -13.49 -1.38
N ALA A 189 -23.05 -13.38 -2.48
CA ALA A 189 -24.22 -12.49 -2.63
C ALA A 189 -23.97 -11.00 -2.36
N ALA A 190 -22.74 -10.58 -2.11
CA ALA A 190 -22.42 -9.17 -1.89
C ALA A 190 -22.46 -8.35 -3.19
N PRO A 191 -22.82 -7.05 -3.12
CA PRO A 191 -22.70 -6.15 -4.26
C PRO A 191 -21.25 -6.05 -4.72
N LYS A 192 -21.03 -5.59 -5.95
CA LYS A 192 -19.69 -5.42 -6.50
C LYS A 192 -19.26 -3.95 -6.45
N THR A 193 -17.96 -3.76 -6.34
CA THR A 193 -17.28 -2.47 -6.32
C THR A 193 -16.60 -2.25 -7.66
N PHE A 194 -16.75 -1.07 -8.24
CA PHE A 194 -16.03 -0.65 -9.44
C PHE A 194 -14.67 -0.07 -9.05
N ILE A 195 -13.63 -0.43 -9.78
CA ILE A 195 -12.27 0.07 -9.60
C ILE A 195 -11.71 0.59 -10.91
N ALA A 196 -10.92 1.66 -10.85
CA ALA A 196 -10.24 2.21 -12.02
C ALA A 196 -8.92 2.90 -11.61
N GLN A 197 -7.96 2.91 -12.52
CA GLN A 197 -6.73 3.69 -12.42
C GLN A 197 -6.34 4.18 -13.81
N PHE A 198 -6.05 5.46 -13.94
CA PHE A 198 -5.30 6.00 -15.06
C PHE A 198 -3.88 6.29 -14.58
N SER A 199 -2.89 5.74 -15.27
CA SER A 199 -1.48 5.98 -15.00
C SER A 199 -0.81 6.65 -16.19
N THR A 200 0.13 7.55 -15.91
CA THR A 200 0.93 8.22 -16.94
C THR A 200 2.28 8.63 -16.38
N GLY A 201 3.20 9.05 -17.26
CA GLY A 201 4.52 9.53 -16.86
C GLY A 201 5.21 10.33 -17.95
N SER A 202 6.28 11.03 -17.55
CA SER A 202 7.13 11.72 -18.49
C SER A 202 7.99 10.74 -19.32
N LYS A 203 8.37 11.13 -20.53
CA LYS A 203 9.22 10.31 -21.41
C LYS A 203 10.57 9.94 -20.78
N ASN A 204 11.10 10.78 -19.90
CA ASN A 204 12.38 10.59 -19.21
C ASN A 204 12.23 9.87 -17.85
N ASP A 205 11.07 9.27 -17.55
CA ASP A 205 10.73 8.55 -16.33
C ASP A 205 10.87 9.34 -15.00
N LYS A 206 11.09 10.66 -15.08
CA LYS A 206 11.20 11.50 -13.88
C LYS A 206 9.86 11.69 -13.18
N LEU A 207 8.76 11.86 -13.92
CA LEU A 207 7.41 12.00 -13.38
C LEU A 207 6.62 10.70 -13.60
N LYS A 208 5.97 10.21 -12.55
CA LYS A 208 4.92 9.18 -12.62
C LYS A 208 3.70 9.71 -11.88
N ALA A 209 2.52 9.52 -12.46
CA ALA A 209 1.26 9.98 -11.88
C ALA A 209 0.18 8.90 -12.05
N TYR A 210 -0.64 8.75 -11.02
CA TYR A 210 -1.74 7.79 -10.94
C TYR A 210 -2.99 8.51 -10.44
N PHE A 211 -4.09 8.31 -11.13
CA PHE A 211 -5.41 8.79 -10.76
C PHE A 211 -6.28 7.56 -10.50
N ASN A 212 -6.64 7.36 -9.27
CA ASN A 212 -7.22 6.14 -8.75
C ASN A 212 -8.67 6.36 -8.34
N PHE A 213 -9.50 5.34 -8.53
CA PHE A 213 -10.89 5.35 -8.15
C PHE A 213 -11.32 4.00 -7.60
N VAL A 214 -12.12 4.02 -6.54
CA VAL A 214 -12.87 2.88 -6.05
C VAL A 214 -14.26 3.36 -5.61
N GLY A 215 -15.32 2.67 -6.05
CA GLY A 215 -16.66 3.07 -5.69
C GLY A 215 -17.69 1.96 -5.83
N GLY A 216 -18.57 1.84 -4.85
CA GLY A 216 -19.64 0.85 -4.85
C GLY A 216 -20.27 0.62 -3.49
N LYS A 217 -21.30 -0.21 -3.48
CA LYS A 217 -21.90 -0.71 -2.25
C LYS A 217 -20.93 -1.68 -1.57
N GLN A 218 -20.72 -1.51 -0.28
CA GLN A 218 -19.97 -2.44 0.56
C GLN A 218 -20.92 -3.45 1.24
N SER A 219 -22.14 -3.02 1.47
CA SER A 219 -23.28 -3.81 1.96
C SER A 219 -24.58 -3.15 1.52
N ASN A 220 -25.72 -3.67 1.94
CA ASN A 220 -27.01 -3.04 1.71
C ASN A 220 -27.13 -1.67 2.41
N PHE A 221 -26.36 -1.46 3.49
CA PHE A 221 -26.42 -0.28 4.34
C PHE A 221 -25.23 0.67 4.19
N LYS A 222 -24.25 0.33 3.34
CA LYS A 222 -23.01 1.12 3.22
C LYS A 222 -22.55 1.21 1.77
N LYS A 223 -22.27 2.44 1.33
CA LYS A 223 -21.61 2.74 0.05
C LYS A 223 -20.35 3.57 0.29
N ILE A 224 -19.25 3.24 -0.37
CA ILE A 224 -18.02 4.03 -0.37
C ILE A 224 -17.74 4.53 -1.80
N THR A 225 -17.24 5.76 -1.89
CA THR A 225 -16.67 6.32 -3.12
C THR A 225 -15.37 7.04 -2.74
N GLN A 226 -14.26 6.66 -3.36
CA GLN A 226 -12.95 7.23 -3.08
C GLN A 226 -12.24 7.57 -4.38
N GLY A 227 -11.75 8.80 -4.47
CA GLY A 227 -10.79 9.27 -5.46
C GLY A 227 -9.44 9.48 -4.78
N ASP A 228 -8.37 9.10 -5.47
CA ASP A 228 -7.01 9.18 -4.95
C ASP A 228 -6.05 9.58 -6.07
N ILE A 229 -5.06 10.39 -5.75
CA ILE A 229 -4.00 10.81 -6.66
C ILE A 229 -2.67 10.51 -6.02
N VAL A 230 -1.78 9.86 -6.77
CA VAL A 230 -0.39 9.65 -6.41
C VAL A 230 0.49 10.22 -7.51
N ALA A 231 1.51 11.00 -7.14
CA ALA A 231 2.55 11.38 -8.09
C ALA A 231 3.93 11.29 -7.44
N THR A 232 4.93 10.91 -8.24
CA THR A 232 6.35 10.90 -7.84
C THR A 232 7.17 11.64 -8.86
N TYR A 233 8.15 12.42 -8.39
CA TYR A 233 9.05 13.19 -9.25
C TYR A 233 10.50 13.01 -8.82
N ALA A 234 11.33 12.44 -9.70
CA ALA A 234 12.77 12.36 -9.53
C ALA A 234 13.41 13.69 -9.96
N VAL A 235 13.74 14.56 -9.02
CA VAL A 235 14.40 15.84 -9.28
C VAL A 235 15.79 15.58 -9.89
N ASN A 236 16.54 14.70 -9.23
CA ASN A 236 17.84 14.20 -9.69
C ASN A 236 18.10 12.79 -9.12
N SER A 237 19.29 12.25 -9.27
CA SER A 237 19.66 10.91 -8.79
C SER A 237 19.65 10.76 -7.26
N LYS A 238 19.67 11.86 -6.52
CA LYS A 238 19.74 11.86 -5.05
C LYS A 238 18.45 12.34 -4.39
N PHE A 239 17.61 13.09 -5.10
CA PHE A 239 16.45 13.73 -4.52
C PHE A 239 15.17 13.42 -5.31
N SER A 240 14.15 12.97 -4.61
CA SER A 240 12.82 12.72 -5.20
C SER A 240 11.71 13.18 -4.27
N LEU A 241 10.59 13.53 -4.88
CA LEU A 241 9.37 13.97 -4.23
C LEU A 241 8.25 12.98 -4.47
N GLY A 242 7.36 12.83 -3.50
CA GLY A 242 6.13 12.09 -3.62
C GLY A 242 4.96 12.87 -3.06
N ILE A 243 3.81 12.71 -3.63
CA ILE A 243 2.54 13.24 -3.12
C ILE A 243 1.47 12.15 -3.21
N ASN A 244 0.63 12.09 -2.19
CA ASN A 244 -0.61 11.32 -2.21
C ASN A 244 -1.74 12.22 -1.71
N GLY A 245 -2.84 12.27 -2.43
CA GLY A 245 -4.05 12.99 -2.06
C GLY A 245 -5.27 12.10 -2.19
N THR A 246 -6.13 12.06 -1.18
CA THR A 246 -7.32 11.20 -1.14
C THR A 246 -8.55 11.98 -0.69
N LEU A 247 -9.69 11.66 -1.28
CA LEU A 247 -11.03 12.08 -0.86
C LEU A 247 -11.93 10.86 -0.83
N GLN A 248 -12.52 10.56 0.34
CA GLN A 248 -13.48 9.47 0.48
C GLN A 248 -14.81 9.98 1.01
N SER A 249 -15.89 9.52 0.37
CA SER A 249 -17.28 9.69 0.80
C SER A 249 -17.84 8.32 1.23
N THR A 250 -18.39 8.27 2.43
CA THR A 250 -19.13 7.12 2.96
C THR A 250 -20.59 7.51 3.11
N LYS A 251 -21.48 6.75 2.50
CA LYS A 251 -22.92 6.83 2.72
C LYS A 251 -23.37 5.63 3.54
N SER A 252 -24.00 5.87 4.67
CA SER A 252 -24.46 4.82 5.58
C SER A 252 -25.93 5.02 5.93
N ASP A 253 -26.68 3.92 5.92
CA ASP A 253 -28.03 3.81 6.47
C ASP A 253 -27.89 3.11 7.84
N VAL A 254 -27.81 3.93 8.89
CA VAL A 254 -27.43 3.47 10.23
C VAL A 254 -28.60 2.76 10.94
N ASP A 255 -29.82 3.14 10.64
CA ASP A 255 -31.05 2.67 11.30
C ASP A 255 -31.89 1.75 10.40
N SER A 256 -31.38 1.40 9.22
CA SER A 256 -32.09 0.55 8.22
C SER A 256 -33.41 1.15 7.73
N SER A 257 -33.57 2.49 7.84
CA SER A 257 -34.76 3.19 7.39
C SER A 257 -34.81 3.45 5.87
N GLY A 258 -33.74 3.12 5.17
CA GLY A 258 -33.54 3.46 3.76
C GLY A 258 -33.00 4.90 3.55
N LYS A 259 -32.79 5.66 4.62
CA LYS A 259 -32.22 7.02 4.57
C LYS A 259 -30.70 6.97 4.74
N PHE A 260 -29.98 7.36 3.71
CA PHE A 260 -28.52 7.41 3.73
C PHE A 260 -27.99 8.76 4.17
N THR A 261 -27.17 8.77 5.21
CA THR A 261 -26.37 9.93 5.61
C THR A 261 -25.00 9.87 4.94
N SER A 262 -24.45 11.00 4.56
CA SER A 262 -23.14 11.10 3.92
C SER A 262 -22.14 11.75 4.86
N ALA A 263 -20.98 11.13 4.98
CA ALA A 263 -19.86 11.66 5.73
C ALA A 263 -18.55 11.46 4.92
N ASN A 264 -17.66 12.44 5.01
CA ASN A 264 -16.48 12.51 4.17
C ASN A 264 -15.21 12.72 5.02
N TRP A 265 -14.12 12.17 4.56
CA TRP A 265 -12.78 12.54 4.99
C TRP A 265 -11.89 12.81 3.79
N LYS A 266 -10.82 13.56 3.99
CA LYS A 266 -9.81 13.83 2.99
C LYS A 266 -8.43 13.91 3.62
N GLY A 267 -7.40 13.53 2.86
CA GLY A 267 -6.03 13.54 3.31
C GLY A 267 -5.05 13.93 2.22
N ILE A 268 -3.90 14.40 2.65
CA ILE A 268 -2.74 14.67 1.82
C ILE A 268 -1.49 14.23 2.56
N ALA A 269 -0.55 13.59 1.86
CA ALA A 269 0.80 13.30 2.34
C ALA A 269 1.83 13.76 1.31
N LEU A 270 2.91 14.34 1.81
CA LEU A 270 4.08 14.73 1.05
C LEU A 270 5.27 13.89 1.51
N TYR A 271 6.08 13.44 0.57
CA TYR A 271 7.26 12.62 0.80
C TYR A 271 8.47 13.32 0.18
N LEU A 272 9.46 13.62 1.00
CA LEU A 272 10.74 14.16 0.58
C LEU A 272 11.79 13.08 0.78
N ASN A 273 12.42 12.60 -0.28
CA ASN A 273 13.39 11.54 -0.24
C ASN A 273 14.75 12.05 -0.68
N PHE A 274 15.78 11.80 0.12
CA PHE A 274 17.15 12.20 -0.14
C PHE A 274 18.10 11.03 0.05
N ASP A 275 18.79 10.61 -1.02
CA ASP A 275 19.77 9.52 -1.07
C ASP A 275 21.15 10.11 -1.43
N PRO A 276 21.91 10.69 -0.47
CA PRO A 276 23.21 11.30 -0.74
C PRO A 276 24.23 10.28 -1.26
N VAL A 277 24.14 9.03 -0.76
CA VAL A 277 25.00 7.89 -1.10
C VAL A 277 24.17 6.62 -1.20
N ASN A 278 24.71 5.57 -1.82
CA ASN A 278 23.95 4.34 -2.10
C ASN A 278 23.51 3.57 -0.84
N TRP A 279 24.31 3.64 0.23
CA TRP A 279 24.04 2.93 1.49
C TRP A 279 23.17 3.70 2.48
N PHE A 280 22.87 5.00 2.21
CA PHE A 280 22.09 5.83 3.11
C PHE A 280 21.03 6.64 2.37
N GLY A 281 19.82 6.66 2.93
CA GLY A 281 18.72 7.51 2.49
C GLY A 281 17.97 8.10 3.66
N LEU A 282 17.47 9.33 3.50
CA LEU A 282 16.61 10.02 4.44
C LEU A 282 15.25 10.26 3.79
N THR A 283 14.18 10.07 4.56
CA THR A 283 12.81 10.36 4.10
C THR A 283 12.07 11.16 5.16
N ILE A 284 11.41 12.22 4.72
CA ILE A 284 10.47 12.99 5.53
C ILE A 284 9.09 12.80 4.91
N ARG A 285 8.12 12.33 5.71
CA ARG A 285 6.70 12.29 5.35
C ARG A 285 5.97 13.31 6.21
N GLY A 286 5.21 14.20 5.59
CA GLY A 286 4.25 15.08 6.26
C GLY A 286 2.84 14.70 5.81
N GLU A 287 2.00 14.22 6.72
CA GLU A 287 0.62 13.82 6.45
C GLU A 287 -0.36 14.70 7.20
N TYR A 288 -1.46 15.07 6.54
CA TYR A 288 -2.60 15.74 7.16
C TYR A 288 -3.91 15.10 6.71
N ILE A 289 -4.75 14.73 7.68
CA ILE A 289 -6.12 14.26 7.45
C ILE A 289 -7.11 15.25 8.03
N ASN A 290 -8.14 15.58 7.25
CA ASN A 290 -9.31 16.31 7.68
C ASN A 290 -10.51 15.34 7.74
N ASP A 291 -10.97 15.06 8.95
CA ASP A 291 -12.08 14.15 9.25
C ASP A 291 -13.15 14.88 10.08
N LYS A 292 -13.59 16.05 9.61
CA LYS A 292 -14.59 16.89 10.30
C LYS A 292 -15.87 16.13 10.65
N ASN A 293 -16.27 15.20 9.79
CA ASN A 293 -17.47 14.38 10.00
C ASN A 293 -17.21 13.17 10.91
N GLN A 294 -16.00 13.02 11.44
CA GLN A 294 -15.58 11.95 12.35
C GLN A 294 -15.84 10.53 11.79
N VAL A 295 -15.74 10.35 10.49
CA VAL A 295 -15.84 9.03 9.81
C VAL A 295 -14.77 8.08 10.33
N LEU A 296 -13.59 8.63 10.65
CA LEU A 296 -12.43 7.91 11.15
C LEU A 296 -12.23 8.07 12.67
N GLY A 297 -13.03 8.91 13.32
CA GLY A 297 -12.89 9.25 14.75
C GLY A 297 -11.72 10.19 15.06
N LEU A 298 -11.10 10.81 14.06
CA LEU A 298 -9.87 11.60 14.23
C LEU A 298 -10.11 13.11 14.37
N LYS A 299 -11.24 13.63 13.86
CA LYS A 299 -11.56 15.05 13.62
C LYS A 299 -10.60 15.66 12.61
N ASN A 300 -9.33 15.74 12.92
CA ASN A 300 -8.21 16.00 12.03
C ASN A 300 -6.95 15.39 12.66
N ILE A 301 -5.91 15.15 11.84
CA ILE A 301 -4.63 14.70 12.35
C ILE A 301 -3.50 15.21 11.45
N PHE A 302 -2.41 15.66 12.09
CA PHE A 302 -1.14 15.99 11.44
C PHE A 302 -0.07 15.02 11.95
N ALA A 303 0.64 14.33 11.03
CA ALA A 303 1.55 13.25 11.37
C ALA A 303 2.89 13.34 10.59
N PRO A 304 3.82 14.20 11.03
CA PRO A 304 5.18 14.21 10.50
C PRO A 304 5.96 12.96 10.94
N THR A 305 6.73 12.40 9.99
CA THR A 305 7.57 11.22 10.21
C THR A 305 8.91 11.42 9.51
N VAL A 306 10.00 11.06 10.18
CA VAL A 306 11.36 11.10 9.64
C VAL A 306 11.97 9.72 9.78
N SER A 307 12.47 9.15 8.68
CA SER A 307 13.09 7.81 8.64
C SER A 307 14.44 7.89 7.95
N ALA A 308 15.47 7.33 8.58
CA ALA A 308 16.74 7.06 7.93
C ALA A 308 16.76 5.60 7.45
N ASN A 309 17.33 5.36 6.27
CA ASN A 309 17.42 4.03 5.66
C ASN A 309 18.89 3.69 5.46
N PHE A 310 19.44 2.84 6.32
CA PHE A 310 20.81 2.31 6.22
C PHE A 310 20.76 0.99 5.46
N LYS A 311 21.31 0.96 4.25
CA LYS A 311 21.27 -0.17 3.33
C LYS A 311 22.58 -0.92 3.36
N ILE A 312 22.53 -2.20 3.73
CA ILE A 312 23.66 -3.13 3.81
C ILE A 312 23.27 -4.35 2.97
N ASP A 313 23.75 -4.44 1.74
CA ASP A 313 23.32 -5.45 0.76
C ASP A 313 21.80 -5.52 0.65
N ASN A 314 21.18 -6.63 1.02
CA ASN A 314 19.74 -6.86 1.00
C ASN A 314 19.02 -6.46 2.31
N LEU A 315 19.77 -6.01 3.33
CA LEU A 315 19.24 -5.56 4.62
C LEU A 315 19.12 -4.04 4.64
N THR A 316 17.99 -3.54 5.13
CA THR A 316 17.79 -2.12 5.44
C THR A 316 17.45 -1.96 6.92
N ILE A 317 18.23 -1.16 7.65
CA ILE A 317 17.94 -0.77 9.03
C ILE A 317 17.28 0.61 8.98
N ILE A 318 16.14 0.76 9.65
CA ILE A 318 15.29 1.95 9.56
C ILE A 318 15.00 2.48 10.98
N PRO A 319 15.83 3.36 11.55
CA PRO A 319 15.39 4.21 12.64
C PRO A 319 14.41 5.25 12.12
N GLU A 320 13.27 5.39 12.82
CA GLU A 320 12.16 6.27 12.47
C GLU A 320 11.63 7.00 13.69
N PHE A 321 11.41 8.31 13.55
CA PHE A 321 10.68 9.13 14.52
C PHE A 321 9.38 9.61 13.90
N ARG A 322 8.30 9.49 14.67
CA ARG A 322 6.97 9.93 14.28
C ARG A 322 6.33 10.74 15.40
N PHE A 323 5.65 11.81 15.01
CA PHE A 323 4.80 12.60 15.91
C PHE A 323 3.40 12.71 15.32
N ASP A 324 2.37 12.50 16.13
CA ASP A 324 0.97 12.61 15.74
C ASP A 324 0.28 13.66 16.60
N LYS A 325 -0.46 14.59 15.96
CA LYS A 325 -1.26 15.62 16.60
C LYS A 325 -2.69 15.57 16.05
N ALA A 326 -3.63 15.13 16.87
CA ALA A 326 -5.04 15.03 16.53
C ALA A 326 -5.85 16.25 17.03
N GLY A 327 -7.01 16.47 16.43
CA GLY A 327 -7.95 17.49 16.89
C GLY A 327 -8.74 17.10 18.15
N ASN A 328 -8.78 15.80 18.46
CA ASN A 328 -9.39 15.23 19.67
C ASN A 328 -8.31 14.60 20.56
N SER A 329 -8.61 14.46 21.87
CA SER A 329 -7.77 13.72 22.82
C SER A 329 -8.01 12.22 22.64
N ILE A 330 -7.29 11.60 21.69
CA ILE A 330 -7.44 10.18 21.29
C ILE A 330 -6.25 9.31 21.68
N PHE A 331 -5.19 9.92 22.21
CA PHE A 331 -3.99 9.22 22.65
C PHE A 331 -3.97 9.13 24.18
N TYR A 332 -3.40 8.06 24.71
CA TYR A 332 -3.28 7.85 26.14
C TYR A 332 -1.92 8.32 26.65
N LYS A 333 -1.92 8.99 27.80
CA LYS A 333 -0.79 9.09 28.72
C LYS A 333 -1.03 8.11 29.86
N ASN A 334 -0.15 7.13 30.01
CA ASN A 334 -0.32 6.05 31.00
C ASN A 334 -1.67 5.30 30.80
N ILE A 335 -2.44 5.13 31.88
CA ILE A 335 -3.67 4.33 31.89
C ILE A 335 -4.93 5.21 31.78
N ASN A 336 -4.95 6.38 32.44
CA ASN A 336 -6.18 7.12 32.71
C ASN A 336 -6.26 8.51 32.09
N GLU A 337 -5.17 9.01 31.50
CA GLU A 337 -5.13 10.37 30.95
C GLU A 337 -5.10 10.30 29.44
N THR A 338 -5.96 11.08 28.78
CA THR A 338 -5.93 11.24 27.32
C THR A 338 -5.28 12.56 26.90
N THR A 339 -4.68 12.56 25.72
CA THR A 339 -4.04 13.72 25.09
C THR A 339 -4.31 13.74 23.59
N ASN A 340 -4.12 14.88 22.99
CA ASN A 340 -4.27 15.03 21.53
C ASN A 340 -2.97 14.82 20.75
N SER A 341 -1.86 14.48 21.41
CA SER A 341 -0.58 14.26 20.72
C SER A 341 0.18 13.09 21.29
N THR A 342 0.98 12.47 20.45
CA THR A 342 1.86 11.38 20.82
C THR A 342 3.11 11.36 19.94
N GLY A 343 4.23 10.89 20.50
CA GLY A 343 5.47 10.67 19.77
C GLY A 343 5.92 9.22 19.89
N SER A 344 6.57 8.69 18.87
CA SER A 344 7.13 7.35 18.90
C SER A 344 8.45 7.26 18.16
N PHE A 345 9.26 6.30 18.60
CA PHE A 345 10.47 5.84 17.92
C PHE A 345 10.27 4.41 17.46
N ILE A 346 10.73 4.09 16.25
CA ILE A 346 10.78 2.73 15.71
C ILE A 346 12.21 2.47 15.26
N LEU A 347 12.72 1.27 15.54
CA LEU A 347 13.91 0.72 14.92
C LEU A 347 13.49 -0.56 14.21
N ALA A 348 13.52 -0.58 12.88
CA ALA A 348 13.16 -1.73 12.09
C ALA A 348 14.35 -2.29 11.32
N ALA A 349 14.34 -3.60 11.09
CA ALA A 349 15.23 -4.30 10.20
C ALA A 349 14.43 -5.04 9.14
N VAL A 350 14.70 -4.77 7.88
CA VAL A 350 13.97 -5.30 6.72
C VAL A 350 14.97 -5.96 5.78
N TYR A 351 14.83 -7.26 5.58
CA TYR A 351 15.65 -8.05 4.65
C TYR A 351 14.79 -8.54 3.48
N ARG A 352 15.34 -8.50 2.26
CA ARG A 352 14.67 -9.01 1.04
C ARG A 352 15.60 -9.97 0.28
N PHE A 353 15.03 -10.91 -0.44
CA PHE A 353 15.74 -11.88 -1.29
C PHE A 353 14.96 -12.17 -2.57
#